data_41b381e2d9c271fe2526ec99617e3083
#
_entry.id   41b381e2d9c271fe2526ec99617e3083
#
_cell.length_a   1.000
_cell.length_b   1.000
_cell.length_c   1.000
_cell.angle_alpha   90.00
_cell.angle_beta   90.00
_cell.angle_gamma   90.00
#
_symmetry.space_group_name_H-M   'P 1'
#
loop_
_entity.id
_entity.type
_entity.pdbx_description
1 polymer ?
#
loop_
_entity_poly.entity_id
_entity_poly.type
_entity_poly.pdbx_seq_one_letter_code
_entity_poly.pdbx_strand_id
1 'polypeptide(L)'
;MTENKKCIEKFKDRTDFKTLEQVRSLPEYAGILAPDAILIDIDDEEQSELLFRICEKEEIRCKILKSRSGMHFLFKNSKVDKCYTKTKLACGLRDIDIKSGFKNSYEVLKIDGKDREVLYDILEGEEYQELPKWLFPMKTTMEFLDMKVGDGRNQALFNYILTLQSSDFSVEEARETIRITNTYVLKEPLSENELSVVLRDDAFKKPIFFKGNSFLFDKFATYIKNNNHIIRINGQLHLFKDGVYVPGQEEIEAVMIKHISGLSNAKRSEVFKYLNLLLLENTPIAPPNLIAFRNGIYDLNTNTLQPFNPNIVITNRIPWDYNPAAYSKLADETLNNIACNDEQVRKILEECVGACFYRSNTLGDGKAFILTGEGSNGKSTFIAMLQHLLNEDNISALDLKELDQKFQNAALFG
;
A
#
# COMPACT_ATOMS: atom_id res chain seq x y z
N MET A 1 -17.85 -11.38 -21.20
CA MET A 1 -17.31 -10.86 -19.92
C MET A 1 -18.40 -10.90 -18.87
N THR A 2 -18.07 -10.80 -17.58
CA THR A 2 -19.08 -10.67 -16.50
C THR A 2 -19.46 -9.21 -16.29
N GLU A 3 -20.56 -8.92 -15.57
CA GLU A 3 -20.99 -7.56 -15.18
C GLU A 3 -19.88 -6.71 -14.53
N ASN A 4 -18.86 -7.37 -13.93
CA ASN A 4 -17.69 -6.71 -13.32
C ASN A 4 -16.48 -6.63 -14.26
N LYS A 5 -16.63 -6.68 -15.57
CA LYS A 5 -15.56 -6.63 -16.58
C LYS A 5 -14.51 -7.78 -16.42
N LYS A 6 -14.84 -8.86 -15.72
CA LYS A 6 -13.95 -10.01 -15.58
C LYS A 6 -14.04 -10.93 -16.80
N CYS A 7 -12.88 -11.40 -17.24
CA CYS A 7 -12.81 -12.40 -18.30
C CYS A 7 -13.47 -13.70 -17.80
N ILE A 8 -14.42 -14.25 -18.57
CA ILE A 8 -15.13 -15.50 -18.22
C ILE A 8 -14.23 -16.71 -18.47
N GLU A 9 -13.44 -16.67 -19.56
CA GLU A 9 -12.52 -17.74 -19.90
C GLU A 9 -11.19 -17.59 -19.13
N LYS A 10 -10.63 -18.74 -18.72
CA LYS A 10 -9.28 -18.78 -18.19
C LYS A 10 -8.30 -18.45 -19.32
N PHE A 11 -7.49 -17.41 -19.14
CA PHE A 11 -6.54 -16.92 -20.13
C PHE A 11 -5.07 -17.04 -19.66
N LYS A 12 -4.84 -17.27 -18.37
CA LYS A 12 -3.49 -17.50 -17.84
C LYS A 12 -2.92 -18.77 -18.43
N ASP A 13 -1.66 -18.71 -18.84
CA ASP A 13 -0.89 -19.84 -19.41
C ASP A 13 -1.42 -20.36 -20.76
N ARG A 14 -2.29 -19.58 -21.44
CA ARG A 14 -2.73 -19.86 -22.82
C ARG A 14 -1.93 -19.07 -23.84
N THR A 15 -1.79 -19.68 -25.02
CA THR A 15 -1.15 -19.07 -26.20
C THR A 15 -2.08 -19.05 -27.43
N ASP A 16 -3.24 -19.72 -27.33
CA ASP A 16 -4.23 -19.91 -28.41
C ASP A 16 -5.33 -18.84 -28.34
N PHE A 17 -4.98 -17.57 -28.46
CA PHE A 17 -5.95 -16.47 -28.46
C PHE A 17 -6.59 -16.26 -29.85
N LYS A 18 -7.87 -15.83 -29.84
CA LYS A 18 -8.57 -15.45 -31.05
C LYS A 18 -8.04 -14.14 -31.60
N THR A 19 -8.04 -13.98 -32.92
CA THR A 19 -7.71 -12.71 -33.56
C THR A 19 -8.83 -11.69 -33.41
N LEU A 20 -8.53 -10.41 -33.62
CA LEU A 20 -9.51 -9.33 -33.57
C LEU A 20 -10.67 -9.57 -34.57
N GLU A 21 -10.37 -10.06 -35.77
CA GLU A 21 -11.37 -10.39 -36.78
C GLU A 21 -12.38 -11.43 -36.31
N GLN A 22 -11.90 -12.44 -35.59
CA GLN A 22 -12.74 -13.53 -35.05
C GLN A 22 -13.65 -13.08 -33.90
N VAL A 23 -13.31 -12.01 -33.19
CA VAL A 23 -14.08 -11.54 -32.02
C VAL A 23 -14.85 -10.24 -32.28
N ARG A 24 -14.58 -9.54 -33.39
CA ARG A 24 -15.14 -8.21 -33.70
C ARG A 24 -16.66 -8.16 -33.69
N SER A 25 -17.33 -9.26 -34.09
CA SER A 25 -18.80 -9.39 -34.10
C SER A 25 -19.38 -9.69 -32.70
N LEU A 26 -18.56 -10.05 -31.70
CA LEU A 26 -19.03 -10.31 -30.35
C LEU A 26 -19.45 -9.02 -29.66
N PRO A 27 -20.44 -9.06 -28.75
CA PRO A 27 -20.87 -7.90 -27.99
C PRO A 27 -19.80 -7.44 -26.99
N GLU A 28 -18.90 -8.33 -26.57
CA GLU A 28 -17.88 -8.07 -25.57
C GLU A 28 -16.62 -8.85 -25.88
N TYR A 29 -15.47 -8.20 -25.81
CA TYR A 29 -14.16 -8.87 -25.84
C TYR A 29 -13.08 -8.02 -25.16
N ALA A 30 -11.99 -8.69 -24.80
CA ALA A 30 -10.79 -8.06 -24.28
C ALA A 30 -9.56 -8.51 -25.08
N GLY A 31 -8.59 -7.63 -25.22
CA GLY A 31 -7.29 -7.93 -25.79
C GLY A 31 -6.30 -8.35 -24.70
N ILE A 32 -5.58 -9.44 -24.93
CA ILE A 32 -4.44 -9.80 -24.08
C ILE A 32 -3.29 -8.86 -24.42
N LEU A 33 -2.66 -8.29 -23.40
CA LEU A 33 -1.47 -7.46 -23.61
C LEU A 33 -0.32 -8.30 -24.17
N ALA A 34 0.31 -7.81 -25.22
CA ALA A 34 1.54 -8.42 -25.74
C ALA A 34 2.61 -8.48 -24.64
N PRO A 35 3.52 -9.47 -24.66
CA PRO A 35 4.55 -9.61 -23.62
C PRO A 35 5.39 -8.34 -23.41
N ASP A 36 5.62 -7.58 -24.46
CA ASP A 36 6.34 -6.30 -24.48
C ASP A 36 5.43 -5.08 -24.32
N ALA A 37 4.20 -5.25 -23.87
CA ALA A 37 3.27 -4.15 -23.61
C ALA A 37 3.08 -3.91 -22.11
N ILE A 38 2.82 -2.66 -21.75
CA ILE A 38 2.45 -2.23 -20.40
C ILE A 38 1.31 -1.21 -20.46
N LEU A 39 0.36 -1.36 -19.57
CA LEU A 39 -0.80 -0.49 -19.45
C LEU A 39 -0.78 0.21 -18.10
N ILE A 40 -0.86 1.53 -18.13
CA ILE A 40 -1.12 2.39 -16.96
C ILE A 40 -2.61 2.67 -16.93
N ASP A 41 -3.28 2.26 -15.85
CA ASP A 41 -4.73 2.35 -15.65
C ASP A 41 -5.00 3.36 -14.54
N ILE A 42 -5.60 4.49 -14.89
CA ILE A 42 -5.90 5.60 -13.99
C ILE A 42 -7.41 5.79 -13.93
N ASP A 43 -8.01 5.44 -12.80
CA ASP A 43 -9.45 5.57 -12.54
C ASP A 43 -9.85 6.97 -12.02
N ASP A 44 -8.90 7.80 -11.61
CA ASP A 44 -9.10 9.17 -11.20
C ASP A 44 -9.11 10.10 -12.42
N GLU A 45 -10.23 10.82 -12.63
CA GLU A 45 -10.42 11.66 -13.80
C GLU A 45 -9.40 12.81 -13.87
N GLU A 46 -9.12 13.49 -12.75
CA GLU A 46 -8.18 14.62 -12.70
C GLU A 46 -6.75 14.18 -13.01
N GLN A 47 -6.29 13.08 -12.44
CA GLN A 47 -4.96 12.54 -12.71
C GLN A 47 -4.84 11.95 -14.12
N SER A 48 -5.89 11.33 -14.65
CA SER A 48 -5.87 10.81 -16.02
C SER A 48 -5.83 11.94 -17.07
N GLU A 49 -6.57 13.01 -16.86
CA GLU A 49 -6.52 14.23 -17.66
C GLU A 49 -5.14 14.93 -17.57
N LEU A 50 -4.55 14.92 -16.37
CA LEU A 50 -3.21 15.43 -16.16
C LEU A 50 -2.17 14.64 -16.97
N LEU A 51 -2.21 13.29 -16.90
CA LEU A 51 -1.29 12.46 -17.68
C LEU A 51 -1.53 12.60 -19.19
N PHE A 52 -2.79 12.73 -19.62
CA PHE A 52 -3.13 12.99 -21.03
C PHE A 52 -2.44 14.27 -21.54
N ARG A 53 -2.57 15.38 -20.80
CA ARG A 53 -1.90 16.64 -21.12
C ARG A 53 -0.37 16.53 -21.13
N ILE A 54 0.21 15.76 -20.22
CA ILE A 54 1.66 15.51 -20.22
C ILE A 54 2.06 14.77 -21.49
N CYS A 55 1.35 13.70 -21.84
CA CYS A 55 1.62 12.93 -23.06
C CYS A 55 1.52 13.81 -24.33
N GLU A 56 0.54 14.70 -24.39
CA GLU A 56 0.36 15.62 -25.51
C GLU A 56 1.53 16.66 -25.58
N LYS A 57 1.88 17.26 -24.46
CA LYS A 57 2.92 18.32 -24.41
C LYS A 57 4.33 17.79 -24.61
N GLU A 58 4.62 16.60 -24.09
CA GLU A 58 5.91 15.94 -24.21
C GLU A 58 5.99 15.02 -25.45
N GLU A 59 4.99 15.06 -26.35
CA GLU A 59 4.91 14.29 -27.60
C GLU A 59 5.13 12.78 -27.40
N ILE A 60 4.52 12.22 -26.34
CA ILE A 60 4.70 10.82 -25.93
C ILE A 60 3.89 9.90 -26.87
N ARG A 61 4.60 8.98 -27.54
CA ARG A 61 3.98 8.01 -28.45
C ARG A 61 3.42 6.81 -27.70
N CYS A 62 2.16 6.89 -27.32
CA CYS A 62 1.41 5.84 -26.63
C CYS A 62 0.02 5.71 -27.23
N LYS A 63 -0.75 4.69 -26.83
CA LYS A 63 -2.17 4.62 -27.13
C LYS A 63 -2.97 4.99 -25.88
N ILE A 64 -3.97 5.84 -26.05
CA ILE A 64 -4.81 6.32 -24.95
C ILE A 64 -6.26 5.92 -25.23
N LEU A 65 -6.84 5.20 -24.25
CA LEU A 65 -8.20 4.70 -24.30
C LEU A 65 -9.02 5.33 -23.18
N LYS A 66 -10.23 5.81 -23.52
CA LYS A 66 -11.17 6.32 -22.51
C LYS A 66 -11.70 5.15 -21.67
N SER A 67 -11.70 5.30 -20.35
CA SER A 67 -12.40 4.39 -19.45
C SER A 67 -13.67 5.05 -18.89
N ARG A 68 -14.40 4.39 -18.01
CA ARG A 68 -15.60 4.93 -17.39
C ARG A 68 -15.28 6.10 -16.45
N SER A 69 -14.18 6.00 -15.73
CA SER A 69 -13.78 6.90 -14.64
C SER A 69 -12.45 7.61 -14.85
N GLY A 70 -11.78 7.34 -15.99
CA GLY A 70 -10.49 7.92 -16.31
C GLY A 70 -9.97 7.48 -17.66
N MET A 71 -8.67 7.14 -17.75
CA MET A 71 -8.01 6.75 -19.01
C MET A 71 -6.99 5.65 -18.80
N HIS A 72 -6.75 4.88 -19.86
CA HIS A 72 -5.72 3.84 -19.92
C HIS A 72 -4.66 4.23 -20.93
N PHE A 73 -3.40 4.11 -20.57
CA PHE A 73 -2.25 4.51 -21.39
C PHE A 73 -1.41 3.27 -21.68
N LEU A 74 -1.26 2.91 -22.94
CA LEU A 74 -0.52 1.73 -23.41
C LEU A 74 0.84 2.14 -23.99
N PHE A 75 1.89 1.52 -23.50
CA PHE A 75 3.28 1.72 -23.90
C PHE A 75 3.95 0.41 -24.27
N LYS A 76 5.14 0.49 -24.90
CA LYS A 76 6.08 -0.62 -24.98
C LYS A 76 6.76 -0.81 -23.62
N ASN A 77 6.96 -2.07 -23.22
CA ASN A 77 7.56 -2.43 -21.94
C ASN A 77 8.83 -3.26 -22.12
N SER A 78 9.89 -2.87 -21.44
CA SER A 78 11.13 -3.63 -21.44
C SER A 78 11.64 -3.99 -20.03
N LYS A 79 11.10 -3.33 -18.98
CA LYS A 79 11.71 -3.36 -17.63
C LYS A 79 10.75 -3.65 -16.47
N VAL A 80 9.44 -3.50 -16.67
CA VAL A 80 8.45 -3.71 -15.59
C VAL A 80 7.89 -5.13 -15.69
N ASP A 81 8.36 -6.01 -14.81
CA ASP A 81 8.11 -7.46 -14.84
C ASP A 81 6.86 -7.94 -14.11
N LYS A 82 6.14 -7.05 -13.45
CA LYS A 82 4.96 -7.39 -12.64
C LYS A 82 3.88 -6.32 -12.73
N CYS A 83 2.67 -6.73 -12.34
CA CYS A 83 1.54 -5.83 -12.16
C CYS A 83 1.59 -5.15 -10.79
N TYR A 84 1.01 -3.96 -10.71
CA TYR A 84 0.87 -3.20 -9.47
C TYR A 84 -0.57 -2.74 -9.32
N THR A 85 -1.02 -2.63 -8.09
CA THR A 85 -2.35 -2.10 -7.75
C THR A 85 -2.17 -0.95 -6.77
N LYS A 86 -2.83 0.17 -7.04
CA LYS A 86 -2.78 1.40 -6.24
C LYS A 86 -1.35 1.84 -5.91
N THR A 87 -0.48 1.84 -6.91
CA THR A 87 0.90 2.30 -6.76
C THR A 87 1.03 3.79 -7.02
N LYS A 88 2.16 4.37 -6.60
CA LYS A 88 2.60 5.70 -7.04
C LYS A 88 3.49 5.56 -8.26
N LEU A 89 3.43 6.52 -9.16
CA LEU A 89 4.38 6.68 -10.24
C LEU A 89 5.51 7.64 -9.84
N ALA A 90 6.67 7.48 -10.47
CA ALA A 90 7.83 8.31 -10.16
C ALA A 90 7.59 9.83 -10.35
N CYS A 91 6.69 10.23 -11.24
CA CYS A 91 6.30 11.64 -11.38
C CYS A 91 5.41 12.17 -10.24
N GLY A 92 4.92 11.29 -9.34
CA GLY A 92 4.11 11.67 -8.20
C GLY A 92 2.61 11.42 -8.32
N LEU A 93 2.12 10.86 -9.45
CA LEU A 93 0.74 10.37 -9.56
C LEU A 93 0.56 9.17 -8.63
N ARG A 94 -0.64 9.01 -8.06
CA ARG A 94 -0.93 8.01 -7.02
C ARG A 94 -2.19 7.21 -7.30
N ASP A 95 -2.34 6.08 -6.60
CA ASP A 95 -3.48 5.17 -6.73
C ASP A 95 -3.65 4.60 -8.16
N ILE A 96 -2.54 4.31 -8.82
CA ILE A 96 -2.45 3.87 -10.21
C ILE A 96 -2.31 2.36 -10.29
N ASP A 97 -3.07 1.73 -11.18
CA ASP A 97 -2.91 0.32 -11.49
C ASP A 97 -2.02 0.14 -12.72
N ILE A 98 -1.10 -0.83 -12.65
CA ILE A 98 -0.19 -1.17 -13.77
C ILE A 98 -0.41 -2.62 -14.15
N LYS A 99 -0.69 -2.85 -15.42
CA LYS A 99 -0.84 -4.18 -16.01
C LYS A 99 0.31 -4.46 -16.96
N SER A 100 1.10 -5.48 -16.69
CA SER A 100 2.23 -5.88 -17.52
C SER A 100 1.89 -7.09 -18.37
N GLY A 101 2.23 -7.05 -19.65
CA GLY A 101 2.05 -8.17 -20.58
C GLY A 101 2.83 -9.42 -20.20
N PHE A 102 3.93 -9.30 -19.46
CA PHE A 102 4.66 -10.46 -18.91
C PHE A 102 3.81 -11.35 -17.98
N LYS A 103 2.67 -10.87 -17.51
CA LYS A 103 1.76 -11.61 -16.61
C LYS A 103 0.41 -11.94 -17.24
N ASN A 104 0.34 -12.03 -18.58
CA ASN A 104 -0.91 -12.29 -19.30
C ASN A 104 -2.06 -11.39 -18.81
N SER A 105 -1.81 -10.10 -18.75
CA SER A 105 -2.84 -9.11 -18.41
C SER A 105 -3.71 -8.82 -19.63
N TYR A 106 -4.91 -8.28 -19.42
CA TYR A 106 -5.82 -7.93 -20.51
C TYR A 106 -6.38 -6.53 -20.36
N GLU A 107 -6.80 -5.99 -21.50
CA GLU A 107 -7.52 -4.74 -21.61
C GLU A 107 -8.90 -4.98 -22.26
N VAL A 108 -9.95 -4.41 -21.68
CA VAL A 108 -11.31 -4.50 -22.23
C VAL A 108 -11.43 -3.58 -23.42
N LEU A 109 -11.65 -4.12 -24.61
CA LEU A 109 -11.73 -3.35 -25.86
C LEU A 109 -13.16 -3.13 -26.34
N LYS A 110 -14.11 -3.98 -25.93
CA LYS A 110 -15.53 -3.83 -26.24
C LYS A 110 -16.39 -4.32 -25.09
N ILE A 111 -17.43 -3.56 -24.74
CA ILE A 111 -18.42 -3.90 -23.71
C ILE A 111 -19.79 -3.38 -24.13
N ASP A 112 -20.86 -4.16 -23.88
CA ASP A 112 -22.24 -3.81 -24.24
C ASP A 112 -22.41 -3.40 -25.71
N GLY A 113 -21.69 -4.06 -26.61
CA GLY A 113 -21.72 -3.77 -28.03
C GLY A 113 -21.00 -2.49 -28.48
N LYS A 114 -20.39 -1.75 -27.55
CA LYS A 114 -19.64 -0.53 -27.82
C LYS A 114 -18.16 -0.76 -27.75
N ASP A 115 -17.44 -0.40 -28.79
CA ASP A 115 -15.98 -0.40 -28.76
C ASP A 115 -15.47 0.68 -27.80
N ARG A 116 -14.33 0.42 -27.14
CA ARG A 116 -13.68 1.41 -26.29
C ARG A 116 -13.20 2.58 -27.13
N GLU A 117 -13.50 3.78 -26.69
CA GLU A 117 -13.09 5.01 -27.36
C GLU A 117 -11.56 5.15 -27.31
N VAL A 118 -10.95 5.37 -28.46
CA VAL A 118 -9.52 5.68 -28.62
C VAL A 118 -9.39 7.19 -28.69
N LEU A 119 -8.77 7.80 -27.68
CA LEU A 119 -8.55 9.24 -27.61
C LEU A 119 -7.33 9.67 -28.40
N TYR A 120 -6.29 8.83 -28.39
CA TYR A 120 -5.04 9.04 -29.12
C TYR A 120 -4.43 7.70 -29.50
N ASP A 121 -3.82 7.64 -30.66
CA ASP A 121 -3.01 6.51 -31.15
C ASP A 121 -1.88 7.05 -32.04
N ILE A 122 -0.84 6.27 -32.22
CA ILE A 122 0.27 6.58 -33.12
C ILE A 122 -0.15 6.41 -34.58
N LEU A 123 0.58 7.03 -35.49
CA LEU A 123 0.36 6.88 -36.92
C LEU A 123 0.77 5.50 -37.42
N GLU A 124 0.20 5.06 -38.53
CA GLU A 124 0.55 3.80 -39.16
C GLU A 124 2.04 3.77 -39.56
N GLY A 125 2.76 2.75 -39.10
CA GLY A 125 4.21 2.60 -39.30
C GLY A 125 5.09 3.16 -38.18
N GLU A 126 4.50 3.81 -37.18
CA GLU A 126 5.22 4.22 -35.98
C GLU A 126 5.22 3.12 -34.90
N GLU A 127 6.17 3.18 -33.97
CA GLU A 127 6.21 2.31 -32.80
C GLU A 127 5.83 3.07 -31.51
N TYR A 128 5.12 2.39 -30.61
CA TYR A 128 4.92 2.90 -29.27
C TYR A 128 6.25 3.11 -28.56
N GLN A 129 6.35 4.20 -27.83
CA GLN A 129 7.51 4.50 -27.02
C GLN A 129 7.62 3.52 -25.83
N GLU A 130 8.85 3.19 -25.42
CA GLU A 130 9.06 2.52 -24.14
C GLU A 130 8.49 3.38 -23.00
N LEU A 131 7.97 2.71 -21.96
CA LEU A 131 7.45 3.41 -20.79
C LEU A 131 8.51 4.37 -20.24
N PRO A 132 8.26 5.68 -20.22
CA PRO A 132 9.19 6.65 -19.65
C PRO A 132 9.47 6.37 -18.18
N LYS A 133 10.69 6.63 -17.73
CA LYS A 133 11.12 6.32 -16.37
C LYS A 133 10.30 7.04 -15.30
N TRP A 134 9.81 8.24 -15.57
CA TRP A 134 8.95 9.01 -14.69
C TRP A 134 7.54 8.42 -14.50
N LEU A 135 7.14 7.42 -15.31
CA LEU A 135 5.93 6.60 -15.11
C LEU A 135 6.19 5.27 -14.41
N PHE A 136 7.42 4.99 -14.00
CA PHE A 136 7.72 3.73 -13.30
C PHE A 136 7.07 3.72 -11.92
N PRO A 137 6.62 2.53 -11.45
CA PRO A 137 6.08 2.38 -10.12
C PRO A 137 7.14 2.66 -9.05
N MET A 138 6.79 3.49 -8.08
CA MET A 138 7.69 3.92 -7.01
C MET A 138 7.12 3.61 -5.64
N LYS A 139 7.99 3.14 -4.74
CA LYS A 139 7.70 3.06 -3.32
C LYS A 139 8.25 4.30 -2.63
N THR A 140 7.43 5.31 -2.45
CA THR A 140 7.81 6.54 -1.78
C THR A 140 6.68 7.08 -0.92
N THR A 141 7.03 7.75 0.17
CA THR A 141 6.10 8.49 1.03
C THR A 141 5.89 9.92 0.56
N MET A 142 6.66 10.37 -0.45
CA MET A 142 6.53 11.72 -0.99
C MET A 142 5.19 11.91 -1.70
N GLU A 143 4.55 13.05 -1.44
CA GLU A 143 3.30 13.48 -2.06
C GLU A 143 3.52 14.82 -2.74
N PHE A 144 3.20 14.90 -4.03
CA PHE A 144 3.45 16.10 -4.84
C PHE A 144 2.18 16.78 -5.35
N LEU A 145 1.11 16.01 -5.63
CA LEU A 145 -0.12 16.47 -6.28
C LEU A 145 -0.76 17.71 -5.63
N ASP A 146 -0.72 17.79 -4.30
CA ASP A 146 -1.39 18.85 -3.56
C ASP A 146 -0.42 19.96 -3.07
N MET A 147 0.88 19.85 -3.38
CA MET A 147 1.89 20.79 -2.88
C MET A 147 1.78 22.15 -3.54
N LYS A 148 1.80 23.20 -2.71
CA LYS A 148 1.72 24.61 -3.08
C LYS A 148 2.80 25.47 -2.37
N VAL A 149 2.80 26.77 -2.62
CA VAL A 149 3.70 27.70 -1.94
C VAL A 149 3.56 27.58 -0.41
N GLY A 150 4.68 27.45 0.28
CA GLY A 150 4.73 27.26 1.72
C GLY A 150 4.93 25.81 2.17
N ASP A 151 4.67 24.81 1.32
CA ASP A 151 4.76 23.38 1.68
C ASP A 151 6.19 22.79 1.55
N GLY A 152 7.19 23.62 1.27
CA GLY A 152 8.58 23.18 1.17
C GLY A 152 8.92 22.44 -0.13
N ARG A 153 8.29 22.78 -1.25
CA ARG A 153 8.45 22.18 -2.58
C ARG A 153 9.91 21.98 -3.00
N ASN A 154 10.75 23.03 -2.83
CA ASN A 154 12.19 22.96 -3.16
C ASN A 154 12.88 21.81 -2.43
N GLN A 155 12.64 21.72 -1.13
CA GLN A 155 13.26 20.69 -0.29
C GLN A 155 12.68 19.31 -0.62
N ALA A 156 11.39 19.21 -0.92
CA ALA A 156 10.74 17.98 -1.30
C ALA A 156 11.33 17.43 -2.61
N LEU A 157 11.40 18.24 -3.66
CA LEU A 157 12.00 17.84 -4.94
C LEU A 157 13.50 17.52 -4.81
N PHE A 158 14.24 18.31 -4.03
CA PHE A 158 15.66 18.03 -3.76
C PHE A 158 15.85 16.67 -3.06
N ASN A 159 15.08 16.39 -2.03
CA ASN A 159 15.12 15.09 -1.33
C ASN A 159 14.69 13.95 -2.24
N TYR A 160 13.77 14.20 -3.17
CA TYR A 160 13.28 13.20 -4.10
C TYR A 160 14.33 12.74 -5.10
N ILE A 161 15.30 13.58 -5.47
CA ILE A 161 16.45 13.19 -6.30
C ILE A 161 17.15 11.96 -5.71
N LEU A 162 17.40 11.96 -4.40
CA LEU A 162 18.04 10.83 -3.73
C LEU A 162 17.20 9.55 -3.82
N THR A 163 15.88 9.68 -3.73
CA THR A 163 14.94 8.56 -3.86
C THR A 163 14.99 7.97 -5.27
N LEU A 164 14.94 8.81 -6.29
CA LEU A 164 15.03 8.41 -7.69
C LEU A 164 16.35 7.69 -7.99
N GLN A 165 17.48 8.27 -7.61
CA GLN A 165 18.80 7.67 -7.81
C GLN A 165 18.97 6.34 -7.08
N SER A 166 18.35 6.17 -5.92
CA SER A 166 18.36 4.91 -5.16
C SER A 166 17.46 3.83 -5.79
N SER A 167 16.60 4.21 -6.72
CA SER A 167 15.68 3.34 -7.45
C SER A 167 16.13 3.14 -8.90
N ASP A 168 17.45 3.16 -9.13
CA ASP A 168 18.11 2.92 -10.42
C ASP A 168 17.71 3.91 -11.53
N PHE A 169 17.43 5.17 -11.16
CA PHE A 169 17.33 6.26 -12.12
C PHE A 169 18.73 6.81 -12.44
N SER A 170 19.02 7.00 -13.71
CA SER A 170 20.19 7.79 -14.13
C SER A 170 20.01 9.26 -13.72
N VAL A 171 21.06 10.04 -13.83
CA VAL A 171 20.99 11.48 -13.55
C VAL A 171 20.00 12.17 -14.49
N GLU A 172 20.01 11.80 -15.76
CA GLU A 172 19.13 12.33 -16.80
C GLU A 172 17.66 11.96 -16.53
N GLU A 173 17.39 10.68 -16.25
CA GLU A 173 16.05 10.18 -15.91
C GLU A 173 15.51 10.84 -14.63
N ALA A 174 16.36 11.05 -13.64
CA ALA A 174 15.98 11.74 -12.41
C ALA A 174 15.69 13.24 -12.65
N ARG A 175 16.51 13.93 -13.47
CA ARG A 175 16.26 15.32 -13.89
C ARG A 175 14.95 15.47 -14.63
N GLU A 176 14.70 14.61 -15.60
CA GLU A 176 13.45 14.58 -16.36
C GLU A 176 12.25 14.37 -15.42
N THR A 177 12.34 13.38 -14.53
CA THR A 177 11.28 13.11 -13.54
C THR A 177 10.98 14.33 -12.67
N ILE A 178 12.01 15.02 -12.15
CA ILE A 178 11.83 16.23 -11.35
C ILE A 178 11.21 17.38 -12.17
N ARG A 179 11.59 17.54 -13.45
CA ARG A 179 10.97 18.54 -14.33
C ARG A 179 9.50 18.25 -14.55
N ILE A 180 9.15 17.02 -14.92
CA ILE A 180 7.76 16.59 -15.13
C ILE A 180 6.95 16.81 -13.83
N THR A 181 7.48 16.38 -12.69
CA THR A 181 6.83 16.59 -11.39
C THR A 181 6.60 18.08 -11.10
N ASN A 182 7.62 18.91 -11.30
CA ASN A 182 7.50 20.36 -11.08
C ASN A 182 6.50 21.00 -12.03
N THR A 183 6.61 20.72 -13.33
CA THR A 183 5.87 21.44 -14.37
C THR A 183 4.39 21.08 -14.38
N TYR A 184 4.06 19.83 -14.10
CA TYR A 184 2.71 19.32 -14.31
C TYR A 184 2.02 18.82 -13.04
N VAL A 185 2.77 18.25 -12.10
CA VAL A 185 2.18 17.55 -10.94
C VAL A 185 2.05 18.44 -9.71
N LEU A 186 3.02 19.32 -9.47
CA LEU A 186 2.88 20.33 -8.40
C LEU A 186 1.73 21.29 -8.74
N LYS A 187 0.86 21.52 -7.77
CA LYS A 187 -0.27 22.46 -7.91
C LYS A 187 0.23 23.89 -8.22
N GLU A 188 1.34 24.27 -7.63
CA GLU A 188 2.03 25.51 -7.88
C GLU A 188 3.50 25.20 -8.14
N PRO A 189 3.96 25.20 -9.42
CA PRO A 189 5.33 24.84 -9.76
C PRO A 189 6.36 25.85 -9.22
N LEU A 190 7.59 25.38 -9.04
CA LEU A 190 8.73 26.26 -8.81
C LEU A 190 9.01 27.08 -10.07
N SER A 191 9.49 28.30 -9.87
CA SER A 191 10.04 29.10 -10.96
C SER A 191 11.29 28.44 -11.58
N GLU A 192 11.62 28.78 -12.81
CA GLU A 192 12.81 28.27 -13.50
C GLU A 192 14.11 28.50 -12.68
N ASN A 193 14.23 29.63 -12.01
CA ASN A 193 15.39 29.92 -11.17
C ASN A 193 15.46 28.98 -9.95
N GLU A 194 14.34 28.75 -9.27
CA GLU A 194 14.27 27.81 -8.14
C GLU A 194 14.52 26.38 -8.58
N LEU A 195 13.92 25.97 -9.69
CA LEU A 195 14.10 24.63 -10.26
C LEU A 195 15.56 24.39 -10.67
N SER A 196 16.23 25.39 -11.25
CA SER A 196 17.65 25.28 -11.63
C SER A 196 18.56 25.03 -10.41
N VAL A 197 18.22 25.59 -9.24
CA VAL A 197 18.93 25.33 -7.98
C VAL A 197 18.71 23.88 -7.52
N VAL A 198 17.52 23.35 -7.67
CA VAL A 198 17.22 21.95 -7.35
C VAL A 198 17.95 21.01 -8.31
N LEU A 199 17.99 21.34 -9.60
CA LEU A 199 18.58 20.52 -10.67
C LEU A 199 20.09 20.73 -10.89
N ARG A 200 20.79 21.44 -10.00
CA ARG A 200 22.25 21.60 -10.11
C ARG A 200 22.97 20.24 -10.08
N ASP A 201 24.12 20.14 -10.73
CA ASP A 201 24.89 18.87 -10.84
C ASP A 201 25.24 18.26 -9.50
N ASP A 202 25.51 19.09 -8.49
CA ASP A 202 25.81 18.62 -7.14
C ASP A 202 24.63 17.89 -6.46
N ALA A 203 23.40 18.19 -6.87
CA ALA A 203 22.21 17.55 -6.32
C ALA A 203 22.09 16.06 -6.76
N PHE A 204 22.67 15.71 -7.91
CA PHE A 204 22.59 14.36 -8.49
C PHE A 204 23.80 13.46 -8.17
N LYS A 205 24.70 13.92 -7.30
CA LYS A 205 25.71 13.02 -6.75
C LYS A 205 24.99 11.90 -6.02
N LYS A 206 25.34 10.63 -6.32
CA LYS A 206 24.76 9.46 -5.63
C LYS A 206 24.75 9.70 -4.12
N PRO A 207 23.71 9.25 -3.38
CA PRO A 207 23.64 9.47 -1.95
C PRO A 207 24.89 8.94 -1.28
N ILE A 208 25.81 9.87 -0.97
CA ILE A 208 27.03 9.54 -0.27
C ILE A 208 26.64 9.57 1.20
N PHE A 209 26.42 8.40 1.78
CA PHE A 209 26.25 8.24 3.21
C PHE A 209 27.58 8.21 3.97
N PHE A 210 28.69 8.36 3.23
CA PHE A 210 30.04 8.46 3.77
C PHE A 210 30.81 9.59 3.08
N LYS A 211 31.54 10.38 3.86
CA LYS A 211 32.52 11.35 3.37
C LYS A 211 33.89 10.92 3.89
N GLY A 212 34.68 10.24 3.04
CA GLY A 212 35.84 9.50 3.49
C GLY A 212 35.41 8.40 4.48
N ASN A 213 35.95 8.39 5.68
CA ASN A 213 35.59 7.46 6.73
C ASN A 213 34.42 7.95 7.62
N SER A 214 33.95 9.19 7.43
CA SER A 214 32.87 9.75 8.23
C SER A 214 31.51 9.33 7.67
N PHE A 215 30.68 8.72 8.53
CA PHE A 215 29.31 8.35 8.19
C PHE A 215 28.38 9.56 8.39
N LEU A 216 27.58 9.85 7.36
CA LEU A 216 26.62 10.96 7.34
C LEU A 216 25.25 10.44 7.82
N PHE A 217 25.13 10.21 9.11
CA PHE A 217 23.98 9.59 9.74
C PHE A 217 22.69 10.40 9.55
N ASP A 218 22.79 11.73 9.54
CA ASP A 218 21.70 12.66 9.32
C ASP A 218 21.06 12.49 7.93
N LYS A 219 21.91 12.41 6.88
CA LYS A 219 21.46 12.14 5.51
C LYS A 219 20.86 10.76 5.37
N PHE A 220 21.47 9.75 5.99
CA PHE A 220 20.96 8.39 5.95
C PHE A 220 19.64 8.26 6.71
N ALA A 221 19.50 8.88 7.88
CA ALA A 221 18.26 8.91 8.64
C ALA A 221 17.11 9.57 7.84
N THR A 222 17.40 10.72 7.22
CA THR A 222 16.43 11.40 6.36
C THR A 222 16.03 10.54 5.18
N TYR A 223 16.98 9.84 4.56
CA TYR A 223 16.73 8.90 3.47
C TYR A 223 15.84 7.74 3.93
N ILE A 224 16.16 7.08 5.05
CA ILE A 224 15.36 5.99 5.61
C ILE A 224 13.93 6.46 5.92
N LYS A 225 13.78 7.62 6.55
CA LYS A 225 12.46 8.22 6.83
C LYS A 225 11.63 8.44 5.55
N ASN A 226 12.24 8.99 4.50
CA ASN A 226 11.52 9.35 3.27
C ASN A 226 11.16 8.15 2.39
N ASN A 227 11.89 7.03 2.54
CA ASN A 227 11.68 5.82 1.73
C ASN A 227 10.95 4.69 2.45
N ASN A 228 10.59 4.90 3.73
CA ASN A 228 9.87 3.93 4.53
C ASN A 228 8.80 4.65 5.36
N HIS A 229 7.63 4.03 5.51
CA HIS A 229 6.58 4.57 6.36
C HIS A 229 6.97 4.33 7.83
N ILE A 230 7.74 5.28 8.40
CA ILE A 230 8.12 5.29 9.80
C ILE A 230 7.37 6.43 10.49
N ILE A 231 6.64 6.12 11.55
CA ILE A 231 5.87 7.07 12.34
C ILE A 231 6.14 6.85 13.82
N ARG A 232 5.73 7.81 14.64
CA ARG A 232 5.75 7.67 16.09
C ARG A 232 4.33 7.37 16.61
N ILE A 233 4.20 6.32 17.40
CA ILE A 233 2.96 5.97 18.11
C ILE A 233 3.34 5.79 19.58
N ASN A 234 2.62 6.44 20.49
CA ASN A 234 2.83 6.34 21.94
C ASN A 234 4.30 6.51 22.37
N GLY A 235 5.02 7.44 21.72
CA GLY A 235 6.41 7.73 22.03
C GLY A 235 7.44 6.77 21.40
N GLN A 236 7.03 5.73 20.69
CA GLN A 236 7.91 4.77 20.03
C GLN A 236 7.84 4.87 18.51
N LEU A 237 8.95 4.61 17.82
CA LEU A 237 8.98 4.52 16.37
C LEU A 237 8.41 3.18 15.90
N HIS A 238 7.57 3.25 14.90
CA HIS A 238 6.94 2.11 14.24
C HIS A 238 7.22 2.14 12.75
N LEU A 239 7.43 0.97 12.17
CA LEU A 239 7.62 0.76 10.74
C LEU A 239 6.36 0.09 10.17
N PHE A 240 5.87 0.59 9.03
CA PHE A 240 4.81 -0.09 8.29
C PHE A 240 5.35 -1.35 7.62
N LYS A 241 4.81 -2.50 8.02
CA LYS A 241 5.23 -3.81 7.53
C LYS A 241 4.02 -4.73 7.44
N ASP A 242 3.86 -5.39 6.29
CA ASP A 242 2.78 -6.37 6.05
C ASP A 242 1.36 -5.87 6.39
N GLY A 243 1.12 -4.57 6.15
CA GLY A 243 -0.19 -3.94 6.30
C GLY A 243 -0.47 -3.29 7.65
N VAL A 244 0.43 -3.39 8.62
CA VAL A 244 0.31 -2.78 9.96
C VAL A 244 1.60 -2.10 10.38
N TYR A 245 1.53 -1.28 11.43
CA TYR A 245 2.67 -0.63 12.03
C TYR A 245 3.25 -1.48 13.16
N VAL A 246 4.46 -2.00 12.96
CA VAL A 246 5.18 -2.80 13.94
C VAL A 246 6.16 -1.94 14.73
N PRO A 247 6.19 -2.03 16.07
CA PRO A 247 7.13 -1.28 16.90
C PRO A 247 8.51 -1.92 16.86
N GLY A 248 9.52 -1.11 17.12
CA GLY A 248 10.82 -1.63 17.50
C GLY A 248 11.98 -1.10 16.70
N GLN A 249 13.09 -0.97 17.40
CA GLN A 249 14.37 -0.58 16.85
C GLN A 249 14.89 -1.60 15.84
N GLU A 250 14.71 -2.89 16.12
CA GLU A 250 15.22 -3.99 15.29
C GLU A 250 14.63 -3.99 13.89
N GLU A 251 13.34 -3.73 13.75
CA GLU A 251 12.67 -3.65 12.46
C GLU A 251 13.21 -2.50 11.60
N ILE A 252 13.44 -1.35 12.22
CA ILE A 252 14.02 -0.17 11.56
C ILE A 252 15.49 -0.42 11.21
N GLU A 253 16.26 -1.03 12.12
CA GLU A 253 17.65 -1.41 11.86
C GLU A 253 17.78 -2.45 10.74
N ALA A 254 16.83 -3.39 10.64
CA ALA A 254 16.79 -4.35 9.54
C ALA A 254 16.63 -3.65 8.16
N VAL A 255 15.84 -2.57 8.10
CA VAL A 255 15.75 -1.74 6.90
C VAL A 255 17.09 -1.04 6.63
N MET A 256 17.76 -0.50 7.65
CA MET A 256 19.07 0.15 7.46
C MET A 256 20.11 -0.80 6.87
N ILE A 257 20.14 -2.06 7.33
CA ILE A 257 21.07 -3.10 6.86
C ILE A 257 20.78 -3.49 5.40
N LYS A 258 19.53 -3.46 4.96
CA LYS A 258 19.19 -3.70 3.54
C LYS A 258 19.83 -2.65 2.62
N HIS A 259 20.00 -1.42 3.09
CA HIS A 259 20.65 -0.36 2.32
C HIS A 259 22.17 -0.34 2.46
N ILE A 260 22.69 -0.61 3.67
CA ILE A 260 24.12 -0.64 3.97
C ILE A 260 24.41 -1.88 4.82
N SER A 261 24.73 -3.00 4.16
CA SER A 261 24.88 -4.33 4.80
C SER A 261 25.96 -4.37 5.90
N GLY A 262 27.01 -3.55 5.81
CA GLY A 262 28.10 -3.47 6.81
C GLY A 262 27.92 -2.39 7.87
N LEU A 263 26.72 -1.84 8.07
CA LEU A 263 26.48 -0.76 9.02
C LEU A 263 26.60 -1.28 10.47
N SER A 264 27.61 -0.78 11.19
CA SER A 264 27.86 -1.19 12.60
C SER A 264 26.72 -0.80 13.53
N ASN A 265 26.60 -1.50 14.67
CA ASN A 265 25.59 -1.22 15.68
C ASN A 265 25.63 0.24 16.16
N ALA A 266 26.83 0.80 16.40
CA ALA A 266 26.98 2.19 16.81
C ALA A 266 26.37 3.17 15.79
N LYS A 267 26.60 2.95 14.49
CA LYS A 267 26.06 3.78 13.42
C LYS A 267 24.55 3.62 13.29
N ARG A 268 24.01 2.40 13.44
CA ARG A 268 22.56 2.17 13.43
C ARG A 268 21.88 2.88 14.60
N SER A 269 22.45 2.76 15.81
CA SER A 269 21.94 3.45 16.99
C SER A 269 21.95 4.98 16.83
N GLU A 270 22.96 5.54 16.17
CA GLU A 270 23.06 6.97 15.89
C GLU A 270 21.93 7.42 14.92
N VAL A 271 21.70 6.68 13.84
CA VAL A 271 20.59 6.90 12.90
C VAL A 271 19.24 6.78 13.61
N PHE A 272 19.05 5.75 14.42
CA PHE A 272 17.82 5.53 15.16
C PHE A 272 17.51 6.67 16.15
N LYS A 273 18.52 7.14 16.89
CA LYS A 273 18.38 8.30 17.75
C LYS A 273 17.99 9.55 16.98
N TYR A 274 18.61 9.74 15.82
CA TYR A 274 18.30 10.90 14.98
C TYR A 274 16.87 10.80 14.38
N LEU A 275 16.41 9.61 13.95
CA LEU A 275 15.02 9.37 13.54
C LEU A 275 14.03 9.74 14.65
N ASN A 276 14.33 9.42 15.90
CA ASN A 276 13.52 9.81 17.05
C ASN A 276 13.37 11.33 17.21
N LEU A 277 14.39 12.10 16.82
CA LEU A 277 14.35 13.57 16.84
C LEU A 277 13.63 14.14 15.59
N LEU A 278 13.68 13.44 14.45
CA LEU A 278 12.96 13.86 13.24
C LEU A 278 11.45 13.61 13.32
N LEU A 279 11.01 12.67 14.16
CA LEU A 279 9.63 12.21 14.30
C LEU A 279 9.16 12.41 15.75
N LEU A 280 8.99 13.67 16.18
CA LEU A 280 8.61 14.01 17.56
C LEU A 280 7.10 13.85 17.82
N GLU A 281 6.28 14.09 16.82
CA GLU A 281 4.82 14.06 16.95
C GLU A 281 4.28 12.62 16.89
N ASN A 282 3.38 12.30 17.80
CA ASN A 282 2.68 11.03 17.77
C ASN A 282 1.59 11.04 16.70
N THR A 283 1.53 9.97 15.92
CA THR A 283 0.48 9.75 14.93
C THR A 283 -0.69 9.03 15.63
N PRO A 284 -1.93 9.52 15.49
CA PRO A 284 -3.08 8.88 16.10
C PRO A 284 -3.37 7.52 15.44
N ILE A 285 -3.82 6.58 16.27
CA ILE A 285 -4.26 5.26 15.81
C ILE A 285 -5.61 5.42 15.08
N ALA A 286 -5.83 4.61 14.05
CA ALA A 286 -7.09 4.57 13.31
C ALA A 286 -8.29 4.20 14.21
N PRO A 287 -9.51 4.63 13.86
CA PRO A 287 -10.72 4.32 14.61
C PRO A 287 -10.90 2.82 14.88
N PRO A 288 -11.52 2.42 15.99
CA PRO A 288 -11.61 1.03 16.42
C PRO A 288 -12.49 0.13 15.54
N ASN A 289 -13.32 0.69 14.67
CA ASN A 289 -14.13 -0.02 13.69
C ASN A 289 -13.31 -0.59 12.50
N LEU A 290 -12.04 -0.20 12.37
CA LEU A 290 -11.15 -0.71 11.31
C LEU A 290 -10.33 -1.87 11.87
N ILE A 291 -10.49 -3.05 11.31
CA ILE A 291 -9.83 -4.29 11.75
C ILE A 291 -8.90 -4.78 10.64
N ALA A 292 -7.62 -4.97 10.94
CA ALA A 292 -6.69 -5.54 9.98
C ALA A 292 -6.75 -7.07 10.00
N PHE A 293 -7.05 -7.67 8.84
CA PHE A 293 -6.92 -9.09 8.54
C PHE A 293 -5.70 -9.32 7.64
N ARG A 294 -5.31 -10.57 7.40
CA ARG A 294 -4.18 -10.90 6.53
C ARG A 294 -4.36 -10.37 5.09
N ASN A 295 -5.58 -10.32 4.59
CA ASN A 295 -5.92 -9.91 3.22
C ASN A 295 -6.43 -8.47 3.08
N GLY A 296 -6.42 -7.65 4.15
CA GLY A 296 -6.84 -6.25 4.06
C GLY A 296 -7.39 -5.69 5.38
N ILE A 297 -7.96 -4.50 5.31
CA ILE A 297 -8.59 -3.81 6.43
C ILE A 297 -10.12 -3.89 6.24
N TYR A 298 -10.80 -4.49 7.21
CA TYR A 298 -12.25 -4.56 7.24
C TYR A 298 -12.82 -3.39 8.05
N ASP A 299 -13.77 -2.69 7.46
CA ASP A 299 -14.49 -1.61 8.11
C ASP A 299 -15.89 -2.08 8.57
N LEU A 300 -16.10 -2.10 9.88
CA LEU A 300 -17.36 -2.49 10.50
C LEU A 300 -18.53 -1.55 10.15
N ASN A 301 -18.26 -0.28 9.81
CA ASN A 301 -19.31 0.68 9.48
C ASN A 301 -19.88 0.47 8.08
N THR A 302 -19.02 0.12 7.14
CA THR A 302 -19.39 -0.09 5.72
C THR A 302 -19.55 -1.55 5.35
N ASN A 303 -19.13 -2.47 6.23
CA ASN A 303 -19.06 -3.91 5.98
C ASN A 303 -18.24 -4.26 4.72
N THR A 304 -17.14 -3.55 4.49
CA THR A 304 -16.28 -3.76 3.32
C THR A 304 -14.85 -4.07 3.71
N LEU A 305 -14.21 -4.94 2.92
CA LEU A 305 -12.78 -5.19 2.99
C LEU A 305 -12.05 -4.29 1.98
N GLN A 306 -11.08 -3.51 2.45
CA GLN A 306 -10.27 -2.61 1.63
C GLN A 306 -8.78 -3.01 1.69
N PRO A 307 -7.98 -2.67 0.67
CA PRO A 307 -6.55 -2.89 0.69
C PRO A 307 -5.86 -2.17 1.85
N PHE A 308 -4.68 -2.68 2.24
CA PHE A 308 -3.83 -2.00 3.22
C PHE A 308 -3.40 -0.61 2.72
N ASN A 309 -3.45 0.35 3.63
CA ASN A 309 -3.06 1.73 3.38
C ASN A 309 -2.21 2.25 4.55
N PRO A 310 -0.97 2.72 4.33
CA PRO A 310 -0.12 3.27 5.39
C PRO A 310 -0.71 4.47 6.13
N ASN A 311 -1.67 5.17 5.52
CA ASN A 311 -2.36 6.28 6.18
C ASN A 311 -3.40 5.80 7.22
N ILE A 312 -3.72 4.52 7.23
CA ILE A 312 -4.58 3.89 8.24
C ILE A 312 -3.67 3.22 9.28
N VAL A 313 -3.51 3.89 10.41
CA VAL A 313 -2.57 3.47 11.46
C VAL A 313 -3.17 2.39 12.34
N ILE A 314 -2.78 1.14 12.09
CA ILE A 314 -3.16 -0.04 12.89
C ILE A 314 -1.89 -0.77 13.28
N THR A 315 -1.82 -1.25 14.53
CA THR A 315 -0.63 -1.89 15.09
C THR A 315 -0.75 -3.40 15.24
N ASN A 316 -1.96 -3.94 15.14
CA ASN A 316 -2.25 -5.37 15.27
C ASN A 316 -2.99 -5.90 14.05
N ARG A 317 -2.82 -7.21 13.77
CA ARG A 317 -3.45 -7.86 12.62
C ARG A 317 -3.91 -9.26 13.00
N ILE A 318 -5.14 -9.59 12.60
CA ILE A 318 -5.65 -10.95 12.65
C ILE A 318 -4.97 -11.77 11.54
N PRO A 319 -4.32 -12.91 11.83
CA PRO A 319 -3.47 -13.62 10.87
C PRO A 319 -4.24 -14.43 9.82
N TRP A 320 -5.54 -14.32 9.80
CA TRP A 320 -6.44 -15.01 8.88
C TRP A 320 -7.00 -14.08 7.81
N ASP A 321 -7.38 -14.65 6.67
CA ASP A 321 -8.10 -13.90 5.66
C ASP A 321 -9.55 -13.70 6.09
N TYR A 322 -10.05 -12.47 5.97
CA TYR A 322 -11.47 -12.22 6.07
C TYR A 322 -12.19 -12.84 4.86
N ASN A 323 -13.12 -13.75 5.14
CA ASN A 323 -13.97 -14.37 4.14
C ASN A 323 -15.41 -14.43 4.67
N PRO A 324 -16.34 -13.63 4.14
CA PRO A 324 -17.73 -13.59 4.60
C PRO A 324 -18.50 -14.89 4.35
N ALA A 325 -17.99 -15.76 3.47
CA ALA A 325 -18.58 -17.07 3.20
C ALA A 325 -17.96 -18.21 4.03
N ALA A 326 -17.02 -17.90 4.93
CA ALA A 326 -16.40 -18.92 5.76
C ALA A 326 -17.40 -19.48 6.76
N TYR A 327 -17.48 -20.80 6.83
CA TYR A 327 -18.31 -21.54 7.77
C TYR A 327 -17.55 -22.76 8.31
N SER A 328 -17.66 -22.98 9.60
CA SER A 328 -17.11 -24.18 10.24
C SER A 328 -18.20 -24.86 11.08
N LYS A 329 -18.66 -26.00 10.58
CA LYS A 329 -19.65 -26.84 11.29
C LYS A 329 -19.17 -27.22 12.70
N LEU A 330 -17.88 -27.54 12.83
CA LEU A 330 -17.29 -27.92 14.14
C LEU A 330 -17.34 -26.76 15.14
N ALA A 331 -17.00 -25.54 14.70
CA ALA A 331 -17.06 -24.37 15.57
C ALA A 331 -18.49 -24.06 15.99
N ASP A 332 -19.43 -24.19 15.06
CA ASP A 332 -20.84 -23.97 15.28
C ASP A 332 -21.43 -24.98 16.30
N GLU A 333 -21.19 -26.29 16.09
CA GLU A 333 -21.60 -27.33 17.04
C GLU A 333 -20.94 -27.16 18.41
N THR A 334 -19.66 -26.77 18.46
CA THR A 334 -18.96 -26.56 19.72
C THR A 334 -19.57 -25.41 20.53
N LEU A 335 -19.88 -24.28 19.89
CA LEU A 335 -20.54 -23.16 20.56
C LEU A 335 -21.95 -23.51 21.04
N ASN A 336 -22.71 -24.29 20.24
CA ASN A 336 -24.04 -24.78 20.65
C ASN A 336 -23.95 -25.70 21.88
N ASN A 337 -22.95 -26.58 21.91
CA ASN A 337 -22.72 -27.47 23.06
C ASN A 337 -22.35 -26.73 24.33
N ILE A 338 -21.45 -25.70 24.20
CA ILE A 338 -21.06 -24.83 25.33
C ILE A 338 -22.28 -24.05 25.84
N ALA A 339 -23.13 -23.58 24.94
CA ALA A 339 -24.37 -22.89 25.28
C ALA A 339 -25.49 -23.83 25.78
N CYS A 340 -25.25 -25.13 25.86
CA CYS A 340 -26.29 -26.14 26.18
C CYS A 340 -27.54 -26.01 25.29
N ASN A 341 -27.39 -25.63 24.01
CA ASN A 341 -28.44 -25.31 23.05
C ASN A 341 -29.37 -24.14 23.47
N ASP A 342 -28.93 -23.30 24.41
CA ASP A 342 -29.64 -22.09 24.75
C ASP A 342 -29.24 -20.97 23.78
N GLU A 343 -30.22 -20.48 23.01
CA GLU A 343 -30.00 -19.43 22.00
C GLU A 343 -29.52 -18.10 22.58
N GLN A 344 -29.93 -17.75 23.80
CA GLN A 344 -29.51 -16.50 24.43
C GLN A 344 -28.04 -16.60 24.89
N VAL A 345 -27.66 -17.71 25.49
CA VAL A 345 -26.28 -17.98 25.88
C VAL A 345 -25.40 -18.05 24.64
N ARG A 346 -25.87 -18.67 23.56
CA ARG A 346 -25.17 -18.73 22.28
C ARG A 346 -24.89 -17.33 21.73
N LYS A 347 -25.86 -16.43 21.70
CA LYS A 347 -25.70 -15.05 21.28
C LYS A 347 -24.68 -14.30 22.12
N ILE A 348 -24.72 -14.47 23.44
CA ILE A 348 -23.73 -13.84 24.35
C ILE A 348 -22.30 -14.31 24.03
N LEU A 349 -22.10 -15.60 23.73
CA LEU A 349 -20.79 -16.11 23.33
C LEU A 349 -20.33 -15.51 22.00
N GLU A 350 -21.21 -15.36 21.02
CA GLU A 350 -20.92 -14.73 19.73
C GLU A 350 -20.60 -13.23 19.89
N GLU A 351 -21.36 -12.51 20.73
CA GLU A 351 -21.08 -11.13 21.08
C GLU A 351 -19.73 -10.96 21.78
N CYS A 352 -19.37 -11.90 22.67
CA CYS A 352 -18.05 -11.94 23.29
C CYS A 352 -16.92 -12.07 22.25
N VAL A 353 -17.09 -12.98 21.28
CA VAL A 353 -16.15 -13.14 20.15
C VAL A 353 -16.08 -11.85 19.35
N GLY A 354 -17.22 -11.27 18.98
CA GLY A 354 -17.29 -10.02 18.23
C GLY A 354 -16.63 -8.84 18.94
N ALA A 355 -16.81 -8.73 20.26
CA ALA A 355 -16.18 -7.70 21.07
C ALA A 355 -14.64 -7.76 21.07
N CYS A 356 -14.05 -8.95 20.93
CA CYS A 356 -12.60 -9.13 20.84
C CYS A 356 -11.99 -8.53 19.56
N PHE A 357 -12.76 -8.33 18.50
CA PHE A 357 -12.28 -7.68 17.29
C PHE A 357 -12.33 -6.16 17.35
N TYR A 358 -13.14 -5.59 18.22
CA TYR A 358 -13.26 -4.14 18.33
C TYR A 358 -12.09 -3.58 19.13
N ARG A 359 -11.24 -2.77 18.47
CA ARG A 359 -9.96 -2.28 19.03
C ARG A 359 -10.11 -1.16 20.06
N SER A 360 -11.10 -1.26 20.94
CA SER A 360 -11.30 -0.32 22.03
C SER A 360 -12.05 -0.99 23.17
N ASN A 361 -11.70 -0.66 24.39
CA ASN A 361 -12.38 -1.10 25.59
C ASN A 361 -13.62 -0.25 25.95
N THR A 362 -14.00 0.70 25.09
CA THR A 362 -15.13 1.62 25.33
C THR A 362 -16.48 1.06 24.91
N LEU A 363 -16.52 -0.13 24.31
CA LEU A 363 -17.80 -0.81 24.03
C LEU A 363 -18.53 -1.11 25.36
N GLY A 364 -19.69 -0.49 25.52
CA GLY A 364 -20.58 -0.73 26.66
C GLY A 364 -19.96 -0.40 28.01
N ASP A 365 -19.23 0.71 28.13
CA ASP A 365 -18.67 1.21 29.39
C ASP A 365 -17.57 0.28 30.00
N GLY A 366 -16.82 -0.43 29.19
CA GLY A 366 -15.70 -1.25 29.65
C GLY A 366 -16.13 -2.53 30.37
N LYS A 367 -16.98 -3.35 29.76
CA LYS A 367 -17.44 -4.62 30.33
C LYS A 367 -16.39 -5.71 30.25
N ALA A 368 -16.35 -6.55 31.28
CA ALA A 368 -15.58 -7.78 31.31
C ALA A 368 -16.51 -9.00 31.19
N PHE A 369 -16.11 -10.00 30.40
CA PHE A 369 -16.82 -11.29 30.35
C PHE A 369 -16.22 -12.23 31.39
N ILE A 370 -17.06 -12.75 32.26
CA ILE A 370 -16.67 -13.72 33.30
C ILE A 370 -17.29 -15.06 32.98
N LEU A 371 -16.47 -16.06 32.66
CA LEU A 371 -16.89 -17.42 32.40
C LEU A 371 -16.93 -18.21 33.72
N THR A 372 -18.13 -18.52 34.19
CA THR A 372 -18.35 -19.32 35.42
C THR A 372 -18.94 -20.69 35.09
N GLY A 373 -18.79 -21.63 35.99
CA GLY A 373 -19.38 -22.96 35.88
C GLY A 373 -18.51 -24.03 36.50
N GLU A 374 -19.11 -25.22 36.73
CA GLU A 374 -18.42 -26.40 37.22
C GLU A 374 -17.42 -26.96 36.21
N GLY A 375 -16.58 -27.89 36.55
CA GLY A 375 -15.57 -28.47 35.67
C GLY A 375 -16.15 -29.07 34.39
N SER A 376 -15.36 -29.20 33.33
CA SER A 376 -15.65 -29.88 32.07
C SER A 376 -16.84 -29.37 31.26
N ASN A 377 -17.15 -28.07 31.35
CA ASN A 377 -18.28 -27.43 30.66
C ASN A 377 -17.87 -26.54 29.48
N GLY A 378 -16.70 -26.72 28.92
CA GLY A 378 -16.25 -26.06 27.68
C GLY A 378 -15.62 -24.67 27.84
N LYS A 379 -15.46 -24.09 29.03
CA LYS A 379 -14.84 -22.76 29.23
C LYS A 379 -13.44 -22.68 28.61
N SER A 380 -12.58 -23.66 28.90
CA SER A 380 -11.22 -23.69 28.35
C SER A 380 -11.23 -23.91 26.82
N THR A 381 -12.19 -24.65 26.30
CA THR A 381 -12.38 -24.85 24.86
C THR A 381 -12.75 -23.52 24.17
N PHE A 382 -13.65 -22.74 24.77
CA PHE A 382 -14.05 -21.44 24.26
C PHE A 382 -12.87 -20.47 24.25
N ILE A 383 -12.10 -20.40 25.33
CA ILE A 383 -10.88 -19.58 25.40
C ILE A 383 -9.86 -20.03 24.35
N ALA A 384 -9.64 -21.32 24.17
CA ALA A 384 -8.74 -21.85 23.14
C ALA A 384 -9.21 -21.47 21.71
N MET A 385 -10.51 -21.49 21.44
CA MET A 385 -11.06 -21.03 20.16
C MET A 385 -10.76 -19.53 19.93
N LEU A 386 -10.93 -18.69 20.94
CA LEU A 386 -10.57 -17.27 20.86
C LEU A 386 -9.06 -17.07 20.64
N GLN A 387 -8.23 -17.81 21.34
CA GLN A 387 -6.77 -17.77 21.18
C GLN A 387 -6.35 -18.13 19.74
N HIS A 388 -6.91 -19.19 19.18
CA HIS A 388 -6.64 -19.53 17.78
C HIS A 388 -7.17 -18.50 16.78
N LEU A 389 -8.33 -17.90 17.05
CA LEU A 389 -8.93 -16.90 16.18
C LEU A 389 -8.12 -15.61 16.15
N LEU A 390 -7.67 -15.12 17.31
CA LEU A 390 -6.98 -13.84 17.46
C LEU A 390 -5.47 -13.97 17.24
N ASN A 391 -4.88 -15.14 17.49
CA ASN A 391 -3.45 -15.42 17.59
C ASN A 391 -2.81 -14.87 18.88
N GLU A 392 -1.72 -15.52 19.29
CA GLU A 392 -1.00 -15.19 20.51
C GLU A 392 -0.49 -13.73 20.54
N ASP A 393 -0.10 -13.18 19.38
CA ASP A 393 0.38 -11.81 19.28
C ASP A 393 -0.68 -10.73 19.61
N ASN A 394 -1.97 -11.10 19.57
CA ASN A 394 -3.09 -10.22 19.87
C ASN A 394 -3.74 -10.53 21.24
N ILE A 395 -3.09 -11.32 22.08
CA ILE A 395 -3.64 -11.78 23.36
C ILE A 395 -2.60 -11.59 24.47
N SER A 396 -3.07 -11.07 25.59
CA SER A 396 -2.29 -11.03 26.83
C SER A 396 -3.01 -11.84 27.90
N ALA A 397 -2.26 -12.64 28.66
CA ALA A 397 -2.78 -13.39 29.80
C ALA A 397 -2.10 -12.93 31.09
N LEU A 398 -2.92 -12.50 32.05
CA LEU A 398 -2.43 -12.05 33.37
C LEU A 398 -3.27 -12.71 34.48
N ASP A 399 -2.63 -13.06 35.60
CA ASP A 399 -3.36 -13.42 36.82
C ASP A 399 -4.03 -12.14 37.38
N LEU A 400 -5.25 -12.27 37.90
CA LEU A 400 -5.98 -11.16 38.53
C LEU A 400 -5.16 -10.49 39.65
N LYS A 401 -4.29 -11.25 40.35
CA LYS A 401 -3.39 -10.72 41.38
C LYS A 401 -2.26 -9.86 40.80
N GLU A 402 -1.97 -10.03 39.52
CA GLU A 402 -0.88 -9.32 38.85
C GLU A 402 -1.36 -7.98 38.26
N LEU A 403 -2.69 -7.80 38.09
CA LEU A 403 -3.29 -6.53 37.61
C LEU A 403 -2.97 -5.33 38.51
N ASP A 404 -2.69 -5.57 39.78
CA ASP A 404 -2.37 -4.53 40.79
C ASP A 404 -0.86 -4.18 40.84
N GLN A 405 -0.04 -4.87 40.06
CA GLN A 405 1.43 -4.67 40.06
C GLN A 405 1.87 -3.68 38.98
N LYS A 406 2.68 -2.69 39.39
CA LYS A 406 3.06 -1.47 38.65
C LYS A 406 3.65 -1.67 37.24
N PHE A 407 4.13 -2.86 36.86
CA PHE A 407 4.83 -3.12 35.60
C PHE A 407 4.20 -4.21 34.73
N GLN A 408 3.22 -4.95 35.24
CA GLN A 408 2.60 -6.04 34.49
C GLN A 408 1.45 -5.57 33.60
N ASN A 409 0.87 -4.40 33.89
CA ASN A 409 -0.13 -3.77 33.05
C ASN A 409 0.40 -3.35 31.66
N ALA A 410 1.73 -3.26 31.49
CA ALA A 410 2.32 -2.95 30.19
C ALA A 410 2.02 -4.02 29.13
N ALA A 411 1.79 -5.27 29.52
CA ALA A 411 1.38 -6.35 28.61
C ALA A 411 -0.06 -6.20 28.06
N LEU A 412 -0.86 -5.33 28.64
CA LEU A 412 -2.25 -5.05 28.19
C LEU A 412 -2.33 -3.88 27.18
N PHE A 413 -1.22 -3.17 26.98
CA PHE A 413 -1.10 -2.07 26.02
C PHE A 413 -0.27 -2.52 24.83
N GLY A 414 -0.90 -3.20 23.87
CA GLY A 414 -0.32 -3.58 22.58
C GLY A 414 -0.72 -2.64 21.46
#